data_667518821701b68f7a55abd2d933c830
#
_entry.id   667518821701b68f7a55abd2d933c830
#
_cell.length_a   1.000
_cell.length_b   1.000
_cell.length_c   1.000
_cell.angle_alpha   90.00
_cell.angle_beta   90.00
_cell.angle_gamma   90.00
#
_symmetry.space_group_name_H-M   'P 1'
#
loop_
_entity.id
_entity.type
_entity.pdbx_description
1 polymer ?
#
loop_
_entity_poly.entity_id
_entity_poly.type
_entity_poly.pdbx_seq_one_letter_code
_entity_poly.pdbx_strand_id
1 'polypeptide(L)'
;MRAVLTKVKHASVTIDGTVKGKIGRGFLILLGVAPDDTQEKCRKMADKLCSLRIFDDENDKINLSLDDVGGELLVVSQFTLYGNCRKGRRPEFLSAARPEIAVPMYEKFVDICREKGYHVETGEFGAHMEVESLNDGPFTLIVDSADLDAPKKQ
;
A
#
# COMPACT_ATOMS: atom_id res chain seq x y z
N MET A 1 -3.01 -8.56 -6.84
CA MET A 1 -2.85 -7.53 -5.80
C MET A 1 -2.19 -6.31 -6.39
N ARG A 2 -2.66 -5.15 -6.04
CA ARG A 2 -2.13 -3.88 -6.57
C ARG A 2 -1.96 -2.91 -5.42
N ALA A 3 -0.83 -2.22 -5.39
CA ALA A 3 -0.54 -1.21 -4.38
C ALA A 3 -0.20 0.13 -5.04
N VAL A 4 -0.66 1.20 -4.43
CA VAL A 4 -0.16 2.55 -4.68
C VAL A 4 0.60 2.98 -3.44
N LEU A 5 1.90 3.17 -3.58
CA LEU A 5 2.81 3.53 -2.51
C LEU A 5 3.24 4.97 -2.68
N THR A 6 3.06 5.76 -1.63
CA THR A 6 3.49 7.16 -1.58
C THR A 6 4.54 7.32 -0.48
N LYS A 7 5.68 7.90 -0.83
CA LYS A 7 6.69 8.33 0.15
C LYS A 7 6.17 9.58 0.86
N VAL A 8 6.06 9.52 2.18
CA VAL A 8 5.45 10.59 2.98
C VAL A 8 6.37 11.07 4.10
N LYS A 9 6.23 12.34 4.45
CA LYS A 9 6.77 12.89 5.70
C LYS A 9 5.86 12.57 6.88
N HIS A 10 4.57 12.50 6.64
CA HIS A 10 3.53 12.03 7.56
C HIS A 10 2.28 11.64 6.79
N ALA A 11 1.46 10.80 7.37
CA ALA A 11 0.14 10.47 6.87
C ALA A 11 -0.78 10.07 8.02
N SER A 12 -2.07 10.23 7.82
CA SER A 12 -3.09 9.84 8.80
C SER A 12 -4.37 9.39 8.12
N VAL A 13 -5.15 8.61 8.84
CA VAL A 13 -6.49 8.21 8.44
C VAL A 13 -7.47 8.54 9.55
N THR A 14 -8.54 9.25 9.18
CA THR A 14 -9.60 9.70 10.07
C THR A 14 -10.91 9.03 9.72
N ILE A 15 -11.62 8.54 10.73
CA ILE A 15 -12.93 7.90 10.62
C ILE A 15 -13.87 8.59 11.60
N ASP A 16 -14.99 9.09 11.11
CA ASP A 16 -15.99 9.81 11.91
C ASP A 16 -15.38 10.92 12.80
N GLY A 17 -14.45 11.69 12.22
CA GLY A 17 -13.80 12.80 12.91
C GLY A 17 -12.70 12.42 13.89
N THR A 18 -12.41 11.11 14.05
CA THR A 18 -11.36 10.60 14.95
C THR A 18 -10.20 10.03 14.16
N VAL A 19 -8.99 10.41 14.49
CA VAL A 19 -7.77 9.84 13.89
C VAL A 19 -7.64 8.38 14.33
N LYS A 20 -7.75 7.46 13.37
CA LYS A 20 -7.65 6.02 13.58
C LYS A 20 -6.20 5.53 13.55
N GLY A 21 -5.40 6.07 12.62
CA GLY A 21 -4.00 5.73 12.46
C GLY A 21 -3.21 6.92 11.95
N LYS A 22 -1.95 7.01 12.38
CA LYS A 22 -1.05 8.10 12.03
C LYS A 22 0.39 7.61 12.01
N ILE A 23 1.13 8.03 11.01
CA ILE A 23 2.57 7.76 10.89
C ILE A 23 3.36 9.05 10.64
N GLY A 24 4.63 9.01 10.97
CA GLY A 24 5.61 9.98 10.52
C GLY A 24 6.19 9.60 9.16
N ARG A 25 7.50 9.74 9.00
CA ARG A 25 8.21 9.40 7.76
C ARG A 25 8.03 7.93 7.41
N GLY A 26 7.71 7.65 6.18
CA GLY A 26 7.54 6.29 5.70
C GLY A 26 6.71 6.19 4.43
N PHE A 27 5.85 5.18 4.36
CA PHE A 27 4.97 4.94 3.22
C PHE A 27 3.51 4.94 3.61
N LEU A 28 2.72 5.66 2.82
CA LEU A 28 1.29 5.41 2.71
C LEU A 28 1.10 4.38 1.59
N ILE A 29 0.48 3.25 1.92
CA ILE A 29 0.18 2.17 0.97
C ILE A 29 -1.33 2.02 0.85
N LEU A 30 -1.86 2.30 -0.34
CA LEU A 30 -3.22 1.94 -0.71
C LEU A 30 -3.17 0.56 -1.34
N LEU A 31 -3.90 -0.40 -0.78
CA LEU A 31 -3.81 -1.82 -1.16
C LEU A 31 -5.14 -2.34 -1.70
N GLY A 32 -5.13 -2.77 -2.95
CA GLY A 32 -6.25 -3.46 -3.61
C GLY A 32 -5.98 -4.95 -3.74
N VAL A 33 -7.02 -5.75 -3.52
CA VAL A 33 -6.98 -7.21 -3.61
C VAL A 33 -7.82 -7.67 -4.80
N ALA A 34 -7.27 -8.58 -5.60
CA ALA A 34 -7.96 -9.22 -6.71
C ALA A 34 -8.52 -10.60 -6.30
N PRO A 35 -9.56 -11.11 -6.98
CA PRO A 35 -10.21 -12.37 -6.60
C PRO A 35 -9.29 -13.59 -6.61
N ASP A 36 -8.25 -13.58 -7.44
CA ASP A 36 -7.28 -14.67 -7.61
C ASP A 36 -5.97 -14.48 -6.81
N ASP A 37 -5.92 -13.51 -5.92
CA ASP A 37 -4.75 -13.29 -5.08
C ASP A 37 -4.56 -14.43 -4.09
N THR A 38 -3.28 -14.78 -3.89
CA THR A 38 -2.83 -15.85 -3.00
C THR A 38 -1.98 -15.29 -1.86
N GLN A 39 -1.79 -16.08 -0.81
CA GLN A 39 -0.91 -15.71 0.29
C GLN A 39 0.54 -15.52 -0.19
N GLU A 40 0.97 -16.30 -1.18
CA GLU A 40 2.30 -16.14 -1.79
C GLU A 40 2.45 -14.79 -2.49
N LYS A 41 1.46 -14.38 -3.28
CA LYS A 41 1.44 -13.04 -3.90
C LYS A 41 1.46 -11.93 -2.86
N CYS A 42 0.71 -12.11 -1.78
CA CYS A 42 0.66 -11.16 -0.67
C CYS A 42 2.05 -11.00 -0.02
N ARG A 43 2.74 -12.11 0.25
CA ARG A 43 4.09 -12.10 0.82
C ARG A 43 5.10 -11.44 -0.12
N LYS A 44 5.06 -11.78 -1.39
CA LYS A 44 5.93 -11.15 -2.41
C LYS A 44 5.72 -9.64 -2.48
N MET A 45 4.46 -9.20 -2.42
CA MET A 45 4.13 -7.77 -2.42
C MET A 45 4.70 -7.07 -1.18
N ALA A 46 4.47 -7.62 0.00
CA ALA A 46 4.99 -7.07 1.26
C ALA A 46 6.53 -7.02 1.24
N ASP A 47 7.18 -8.10 0.84
CA ASP A 47 8.64 -8.17 0.72
C ASP A 47 9.18 -7.10 -0.24
N LYS A 48 8.52 -6.94 -1.39
CA LYS A 48 8.92 -5.93 -2.38
C LYS A 48 8.78 -4.52 -1.83
N LEU A 49 7.61 -4.16 -1.32
CA LEU A 49 7.34 -2.80 -0.87
C LEU A 49 8.21 -2.40 0.31
N CYS A 50 8.41 -3.31 1.27
CA CYS A 50 9.26 -3.04 2.43
C CYS A 50 10.75 -2.95 2.09
N SER A 51 11.19 -3.52 0.98
CA SER A 51 12.61 -3.52 0.56
C SER A 51 12.98 -2.40 -0.41
N LEU A 52 12.02 -1.61 -0.85
CA LEU A 52 12.29 -0.53 -1.80
C LEU A 52 13.24 0.51 -1.20
N ARG A 53 14.22 0.91 -1.98
CA ARG A 53 15.25 1.89 -1.61
C ARG A 53 14.95 3.22 -2.29
N ILE A 54 14.00 3.96 -1.75
CA ILE A 54 13.45 5.17 -2.37
C ILE A 54 13.56 6.43 -1.50
N PHE A 55 14.26 6.34 -0.37
CA PHE A 55 14.61 7.52 0.42
C PHE A 55 15.97 8.07 -0.02
N ASP A 56 16.09 9.38 0.00
CA ASP A 56 17.32 10.06 -0.41
C ASP A 56 18.43 9.81 0.60
N ASP A 57 19.62 9.55 0.09
CA ASP A 57 20.85 9.49 0.88
C ASP A 57 21.48 10.88 1.07
N GLU A 58 22.65 10.93 1.69
CA GLU A 58 23.41 12.16 1.95
C GLU A 58 23.85 12.91 0.68
N ASN A 59 23.81 12.24 -0.48
CA ASN A 59 24.11 12.81 -1.79
C ASN A 59 22.86 13.15 -2.61
N ASP A 60 21.69 13.21 -1.97
CA ASP A 60 20.38 13.45 -2.59
C ASP A 60 20.04 12.43 -3.68
N LYS A 61 20.50 11.18 -3.53
CA LYS A 61 20.21 10.07 -4.43
C LYS A 61 19.27 9.08 -3.77
N ILE A 62 18.30 8.61 -4.54
CA ILE A 62 17.39 7.54 -4.15
C ILE A 62 18.19 6.27 -3.86
N ASN A 63 18.32 5.90 -2.59
CA ASN A 63 19.21 4.82 -2.16
C ASN A 63 18.81 4.13 -0.85
N LEU A 64 18.18 4.83 0.09
CA LEU A 64 17.92 4.29 1.42
C LEU A 64 16.57 3.58 1.46
N SER A 65 16.53 2.50 2.24
CA SER A 65 15.33 1.71 2.50
C SER A 65 14.52 2.25 3.68
N LEU A 66 13.35 1.68 3.88
CA LEU A 66 12.51 1.94 5.05
C LEU A 66 13.26 1.65 6.36
N ASP A 67 14.05 0.57 6.40
CA ASP A 67 14.89 0.23 7.55
C ASP A 67 15.95 1.30 7.85
N ASP A 68 16.63 1.77 6.81
CA ASP A 68 17.72 2.76 6.95
C ASP A 68 17.23 4.06 7.58
N VAL A 69 15.98 4.44 7.32
CA VAL A 69 15.41 5.71 7.81
C VAL A 69 14.51 5.54 9.03
N GLY A 70 14.33 4.31 9.52
CA GLY A 70 13.40 4.03 10.62
C GLY A 70 11.95 4.39 10.26
N GLY A 71 11.57 4.14 9.02
CA GLY A 71 10.26 4.53 8.50
C GLY A 71 9.12 3.66 9.00
N GLU A 72 7.92 4.21 8.89
CA GLU A 72 6.66 3.60 9.33
C GLU A 72 5.73 3.36 8.14
N LEU A 73 4.72 2.52 8.33
CA LEU A 73 3.74 2.18 7.30
C LEU A 73 2.33 2.56 7.74
N LEU A 74 1.58 3.20 6.85
CA LEU A 74 0.13 3.33 6.94
C LEU A 74 -0.48 2.56 5.77
N VAL A 75 -1.18 1.47 6.07
CA VAL A 75 -1.78 0.59 5.06
C VAL A 75 -3.29 0.74 5.08
N VAL A 76 -3.84 1.20 3.97
CA VAL A 76 -5.28 1.44 3.80
C VAL A 76 -5.80 0.58 2.66
N SER A 77 -6.89 -0.16 2.91
CA SER A 77 -7.56 -0.93 1.86
C SER A 77 -8.20 -0.02 0.82
N GLN A 78 -8.02 -0.34 -0.46
CA GLN A 78 -8.49 0.48 -1.57
C GLN A 78 -8.93 -0.40 -2.75
N PHE A 79 -10.17 -0.92 -2.71
CA PHE A 79 -10.69 -1.77 -3.79
C PHE A 79 -10.82 -1.03 -5.12
N THR A 80 -10.98 0.28 -5.07
CA THR A 80 -11.12 1.13 -6.26
C THR A 80 -9.88 1.15 -7.15
N LEU A 81 -8.73 0.62 -6.69
CA LEU A 81 -7.56 0.41 -7.53
C LEU A 81 -7.83 -0.57 -8.68
N TYR A 82 -8.87 -1.41 -8.56
CA TYR A 82 -9.38 -2.28 -9.61
C TYR A 82 -10.57 -1.70 -10.37
N GLY A 83 -10.78 -0.40 -10.24
CA GLY A 83 -11.79 0.32 -11.00
C GLY A 83 -11.51 0.30 -12.50
N ASN A 84 -12.55 0.03 -13.28
CA ASN A 84 -12.52 0.07 -14.72
C ASN A 84 -13.36 1.26 -15.23
N CYS A 85 -12.71 2.20 -15.87
CA CYS A 85 -13.32 3.43 -16.40
C CYS A 85 -13.52 3.38 -17.92
N ARG A 86 -13.43 2.21 -18.53
CA ARG A 86 -13.42 2.06 -20.00
C ARG A 86 -14.77 2.42 -20.65
N LYS A 87 -15.88 2.13 -19.96
CA LYS A 87 -17.22 2.39 -20.50
C LYS A 87 -17.97 3.41 -19.68
N GLY A 88 -18.53 4.41 -20.36
CA GLY A 88 -19.39 5.40 -19.73
C GLY A 88 -18.67 6.31 -18.75
N ARG A 89 -19.44 6.90 -17.83
CA ARG A 89 -18.94 7.88 -16.84
C ARG A 89 -18.90 7.32 -15.41
N ARG A 90 -19.37 6.10 -15.22
CA ARG A 90 -19.35 5.43 -13.91
C ARG A 90 -18.32 4.32 -13.95
N PRO A 91 -17.27 4.36 -13.09
CA PRO A 91 -16.36 3.24 -12.97
C PRO A 91 -17.09 2.00 -12.44
N GLU A 92 -16.64 0.84 -12.87
CA GLU A 92 -17.11 -0.45 -12.33
C GLU A 92 -15.97 -1.17 -11.63
N PHE A 93 -16.29 -2.07 -10.68
CA PHE A 93 -15.31 -2.66 -9.77
C PHE A 93 -15.38 -4.20 -9.73
N LEU A 94 -15.79 -4.82 -10.84
CA LEU A 94 -15.96 -6.27 -10.94
C LEU A 94 -14.63 -7.04 -10.79
N SER A 95 -13.51 -6.39 -11.06
CA SER A 95 -12.18 -6.99 -10.91
C SER A 95 -11.61 -6.90 -9.48
N ALA A 96 -12.30 -6.25 -8.56
CA ALA A 96 -11.94 -6.22 -7.16
C ALA A 96 -12.45 -7.47 -6.43
N ALA A 97 -11.64 -8.01 -5.51
CA ALA A 97 -12.09 -9.08 -4.63
C ALA A 97 -13.23 -8.61 -3.71
N ARG A 98 -14.16 -9.52 -3.43
CA ARG A 98 -15.20 -9.30 -2.42
C ARG A 98 -14.60 -9.32 -1.02
N PRO A 99 -15.29 -8.74 -0.01
CA PRO A 99 -14.77 -8.68 1.36
C PRO A 99 -14.34 -10.01 1.95
N GLU A 100 -15.01 -11.12 1.61
CA GLU A 100 -14.69 -12.46 2.10
C GLU A 100 -13.27 -12.90 1.71
N ILE A 101 -12.75 -12.39 0.61
CA ILE A 101 -11.37 -12.62 0.12
C ILE A 101 -10.48 -11.46 0.50
N ALA A 102 -10.94 -10.23 0.30
CA ALA A 102 -10.13 -9.03 0.46
C ALA A 102 -9.72 -8.77 1.91
N VAL A 103 -10.62 -8.97 2.88
CA VAL A 103 -10.33 -8.70 4.31
C VAL A 103 -9.20 -9.59 4.83
N PRO A 104 -9.27 -10.94 4.70
CA PRO A 104 -8.18 -11.80 5.17
C PRO A 104 -6.85 -11.50 4.47
N MET A 105 -6.87 -11.17 3.19
CA MET A 105 -5.66 -10.88 2.42
C MET A 105 -5.03 -9.56 2.85
N TYR A 106 -5.83 -8.54 3.07
CA TYR A 106 -5.40 -7.25 3.60
C TYR A 106 -4.77 -7.41 5.00
N GLU A 107 -5.45 -8.13 5.89
CA GLU A 107 -4.95 -8.40 7.25
C GLU A 107 -3.63 -9.19 7.20
N LYS A 108 -3.51 -10.16 6.29
CA LYS A 108 -2.27 -10.91 6.08
C LYS A 108 -1.12 -10.03 5.65
N PHE A 109 -1.36 -9.09 4.76
CA PHE A 109 -0.35 -8.11 4.33
C PHE A 109 0.15 -7.28 5.51
N VAL A 110 -0.77 -6.76 6.33
CA VAL A 110 -0.43 -5.98 7.53
C VAL A 110 0.38 -6.83 8.51
N ASP A 111 -0.04 -8.06 8.76
CA ASP A 111 0.66 -8.98 9.67
C ASP A 111 2.08 -9.29 9.20
N ILE A 112 2.27 -9.53 7.90
CA ILE A 112 3.62 -9.75 7.33
C ILE A 112 4.51 -8.52 7.56
N CYS A 113 4.00 -7.32 7.34
CA CYS A 113 4.77 -6.10 7.58
C CYS A 113 5.14 -5.94 9.07
N ARG A 114 4.22 -6.25 9.97
CA ARG A 114 4.49 -6.25 11.42
C ARG A 114 5.50 -7.30 11.85
N GLU A 115 5.40 -8.50 11.29
CA GLU A 115 6.37 -9.59 11.54
C GLU A 115 7.79 -9.21 11.11
N LYS A 116 7.92 -8.35 10.09
CA LYS A 116 9.20 -7.80 9.65
C LYS A 116 9.78 -6.75 10.61
N GLY A 117 9.04 -6.35 11.63
CA GLY A 117 9.44 -5.38 12.64
C GLY A 117 9.03 -3.94 12.37
N TYR A 118 8.23 -3.67 11.33
CA TYR A 118 7.76 -2.32 11.06
C TYR A 118 6.59 -1.92 11.95
N HIS A 119 6.56 -0.65 12.33
CA HIS A 119 5.37 -0.04 12.89
C HIS A 119 4.35 0.15 11.77
N VAL A 120 3.20 -0.48 11.89
CA VAL A 120 2.13 -0.44 10.88
C VAL A 120 0.85 0.09 11.51
N GLU A 121 0.38 1.21 11.00
CA GLU A 121 -0.93 1.75 11.27
C GLU A 121 -1.90 1.41 10.15
N THR A 122 -3.17 1.33 10.48
CA THR A 122 -4.25 0.94 9.56
C THR A 122 -5.45 1.86 9.71
N GLY A 123 -6.32 1.85 8.68
CA GLY A 123 -7.69 2.31 8.82
C GLY A 123 -8.62 1.18 9.27
N GLU A 124 -9.84 1.20 8.79
CA GLU A 124 -10.85 0.18 9.02
C GLU A 124 -11.43 -0.25 7.67
N PHE A 125 -11.38 -1.54 7.38
CA PHE A 125 -11.88 -2.06 6.12
C PHE A 125 -13.39 -1.78 5.97
N GLY A 126 -13.76 -1.19 4.82
CA GLY A 126 -15.15 -0.88 4.50
C GLY A 126 -15.68 0.41 5.10
N ALA A 127 -14.96 1.05 6.01
CA ALA A 127 -15.36 2.34 6.55
C ALA A 127 -15.11 3.50 5.55
N HIS A 128 -15.88 4.57 5.71
CA HIS A 128 -15.52 5.83 5.06
C HIS A 128 -14.31 6.44 5.77
N MET A 129 -13.23 6.66 5.03
CA MET A 129 -11.96 7.15 5.58
C MET A 129 -11.52 8.42 4.88
N GLU A 130 -11.08 9.39 5.67
CA GLU A 130 -10.35 10.55 5.18
C GLU A 130 -8.87 10.31 5.37
N VAL A 131 -8.15 10.18 4.27
CA VAL A 131 -6.71 9.90 4.27
C VAL A 131 -5.95 11.16 3.90
N GLU A 132 -5.11 11.62 4.82
CA GLU A 132 -4.28 12.80 4.65
C GLU A 132 -2.82 12.40 4.58
N SER A 133 -2.06 13.01 3.68
CA SER A 133 -0.64 12.71 3.53
C SER A 133 0.13 13.91 3.00
N LEU A 134 1.39 14.00 3.42
CA LEU A 134 2.36 14.90 2.82
C LEU A 134 3.30 14.07 1.93
N ASN A 135 3.01 14.06 0.63
CA ASN A 135 3.80 13.35 -0.36
C ASN A 135 5.16 14.05 -0.52
N ASP A 136 6.22 13.31 -0.22
CA ASP A 136 7.58 13.84 -0.20
C ASP A 136 8.30 13.55 -1.52
N GLY A 137 8.37 14.58 -2.35
CA GLY A 137 9.06 14.48 -3.62
C GLY A 137 8.43 15.27 -4.77
N PRO A 138 7.20 15.05 -5.22
CA PRO A 138 6.31 13.93 -4.94
C PRO A 138 6.91 12.60 -5.44
N PHE A 139 6.62 11.52 -4.73
CA PHE A 139 7.11 10.19 -5.08
C PHE A 139 6.01 9.16 -4.83
N THR A 140 5.44 8.64 -5.90
CA THR A 140 4.33 7.68 -5.86
C THR A 140 4.57 6.59 -6.89
N LEU A 141 4.45 5.33 -6.46
CA LEU A 141 4.64 4.16 -7.30
C LEU A 141 3.36 3.33 -7.35
N ILE A 142 3.12 2.72 -8.49
CA ILE A 142 2.13 1.67 -8.67
C ILE A 142 2.89 0.35 -8.79
N VAL A 143 2.57 -0.62 -7.92
CA VAL A 143 3.16 -1.96 -7.95
C VAL A 143 2.04 -2.97 -8.08
N ASP A 144 2.11 -3.83 -9.09
CA ASP A 144 1.15 -4.90 -9.32
C ASP A 144 1.84 -6.27 -9.12
N SER A 145 1.16 -7.20 -8.47
CA SER A 145 1.71 -8.54 -8.25
C SER A 145 1.97 -9.28 -9.55
N ALA A 146 1.22 -8.99 -10.62
CA ALA A 146 1.45 -9.57 -11.94
C ALA A 146 2.84 -9.19 -12.49
N ASP A 147 3.29 -7.97 -12.24
CA ASP A 147 4.62 -7.52 -12.68
C ASP A 147 5.74 -8.19 -11.87
N LEU A 148 5.48 -8.53 -10.61
CA LEU A 148 6.45 -9.22 -9.74
C LEU A 148 6.62 -10.68 -10.15
N ASP A 149 5.61 -11.29 -10.74
CA ASP A 149 5.63 -12.67 -11.23
C ASP A 149 6.11 -12.79 -12.69
N ALA A 150 6.20 -11.66 -13.40
CA ALA A 150 6.66 -11.66 -14.78
C ALA A 150 8.15 -12.08 -14.89
N PRO A 151 8.54 -12.79 -15.96
CA PRO A 151 9.94 -13.12 -16.19
C PRO A 151 10.80 -11.85 -16.25
N LYS A 152 11.94 -11.86 -15.57
CA LYS A 152 12.90 -10.75 -15.67
C LYS A 152 13.32 -10.62 -17.13
N LYS A 153 13.08 -9.46 -17.74
CA LYS A 153 13.64 -9.15 -19.05
C LYS A 153 15.17 -9.19 -18.91
N GLN A 154 15.79 -10.03 -19.73
CA GLN A 154 17.25 -10.08 -19.85
C GLN A 154 17.76 -8.79 -20.49
#